data_35ec8f1460beaea7e132cec3159acc95
#
_entry.id   35ec8f1460beaea7e132cec3159acc95
#
_cell.length_a   1.000
_cell.length_b   1.000
_cell.length_c   1.000
_cell.angle_alpha   90.00
_cell.angle_beta   90.00
_cell.angle_gamma   90.00
#
_symmetry.space_group_name_H-M   'P 1'
#
loop_
_entity.id
_entity.type
_entity.pdbx_description
1 polymer ?
#
loop_
_entity_poly.entity_id
_entity_poly.type
_entity_poly.pdbx_seq_one_letter_code
_entity_poly.pdbx_strand_id
1 'polypeptide(L)'
;MCGGRASRMQQVDMEKPLLKVDGVEMVERVILALASSDRFDRIVAAVSPNTPGTNKFLKSKAIETIETAGEGYSQDLSYLLSILKPQKVVAVPGDIPLLDSQIVNEIISTIDERQEQEPAISIILEKGFVEGIGVKPSIVLNQYCHSGITIFNTMVVGAEPVEEHYLVMNRKEIALNVNTKEELELAEKLLV
;
A
#
# COMPACT_ATOMS: atom_id res chain seq x y z
N MET A 1 2.07 -3.26 3.81
CA MET A 1 2.27 -4.70 3.43
C MET A 1 3.58 -4.83 2.63
N CYS A 2 4.61 -5.48 3.19
CA CYS A 2 5.97 -5.55 2.61
C CYS A 2 6.46 -6.99 2.35
N GLY A 3 5.62 -8.01 2.58
CA GLY A 3 6.01 -9.42 2.59
C GLY A 3 5.99 -10.16 1.23
N GLY A 4 5.71 -9.48 0.11
CA GLY A 4 5.55 -10.12 -1.20
C GLY A 4 6.87 -10.58 -1.84
N ARG A 5 6.83 -11.71 -2.58
CA ARG A 5 7.96 -12.19 -3.39
C ARG A 5 8.14 -11.30 -4.62
N ALA A 6 9.35 -10.74 -4.80
CA ALA A 6 9.72 -9.93 -5.98
C ALA A 6 9.97 -10.80 -7.23
N SER A 7 8.97 -11.59 -7.66
CA SER A 7 9.12 -12.58 -8.74
C SER A 7 9.44 -11.98 -10.12
N ARG A 8 9.16 -10.70 -10.35
CA ARG A 8 9.37 -10.01 -11.63
C ARG A 8 10.68 -9.21 -11.71
N MET A 9 11.40 -9.05 -10.59
CA MET A 9 12.69 -8.33 -10.54
C MET A 9 13.87 -9.28 -10.26
N GLN A 10 13.89 -10.46 -10.88
CA GLN A 10 14.86 -11.54 -10.65
C GLN A 10 16.36 -11.19 -10.88
N GLN A 11 16.67 -9.96 -11.30
CA GLN A 11 18.05 -9.49 -11.54
C GLN A 11 18.58 -8.52 -10.49
N VAL A 12 17.83 -8.24 -9.42
CA VAL A 12 18.26 -7.33 -8.36
C VAL A 12 18.42 -8.14 -7.08
N ASP A 13 19.64 -8.25 -6.57
CA ASP A 13 19.98 -8.92 -5.29
C ASP A 13 19.42 -8.19 -4.04
N MET A 14 18.38 -7.38 -4.23
CA MET A 14 17.79 -6.56 -3.19
C MET A 14 16.28 -6.79 -3.12
N GLU A 15 15.77 -6.86 -1.89
CA GLU A 15 14.33 -6.96 -1.67
C GLU A 15 13.60 -5.72 -2.20
N LYS A 16 12.49 -5.94 -2.91
CA LYS A 16 11.72 -4.89 -3.58
C LYS A 16 11.41 -3.66 -2.71
N PRO A 17 10.96 -3.80 -1.42
CA PRO A 17 10.69 -2.64 -0.59
C PRO A 17 11.91 -1.78 -0.25
N LEU A 18 13.13 -2.33 -0.41
CA LEU A 18 14.39 -1.64 -0.16
C LEU A 18 14.97 -0.95 -1.40
N LEU A 19 14.34 -1.08 -2.55
CA LEU A 19 14.73 -0.31 -3.73
C LEU A 19 14.52 1.18 -3.45
N LYS A 20 15.44 2.00 -3.98
CA LYS A 20 15.43 3.44 -3.72
C LYS A 20 14.80 4.20 -4.87
N VAL A 21 14.03 5.21 -4.50
CA VAL A 21 13.52 6.24 -5.40
C VAL A 21 14.01 7.58 -4.83
N ASP A 22 14.79 8.33 -5.61
CA ASP A 22 15.45 9.56 -5.16
C ASP A 22 16.26 9.35 -3.85
N GLY A 23 17.03 8.27 -3.80
CA GLY A 23 17.93 7.97 -2.69
C GLY A 23 17.27 7.41 -1.41
N VAL A 24 15.93 7.34 -1.33
CA VAL A 24 15.17 6.85 -0.17
C VAL A 24 14.48 5.54 -0.51
N GLU A 25 14.54 4.56 0.39
CA GLU A 25 13.88 3.26 0.22
C GLU A 25 12.36 3.41 0.05
N MET A 26 11.76 2.67 -0.89
CA MET A 26 10.33 2.79 -1.19
C MET A 26 9.47 2.60 0.06
N VAL A 27 9.77 1.58 0.87
CA VAL A 27 9.03 1.33 2.11
C VAL A 27 9.16 2.48 3.11
N GLU A 28 10.34 3.12 3.18
CA GLU A 28 10.56 4.29 4.05
C GLU A 28 9.73 5.48 3.58
N ARG A 29 9.67 5.73 2.27
CA ARG A 29 8.82 6.79 1.69
C ARG A 29 7.34 6.61 2.07
N VAL A 30 6.83 5.40 1.93
CA VAL A 30 5.43 5.09 2.31
C VAL A 30 5.20 5.33 3.81
N ILE A 31 6.11 4.86 4.67
CA ILE A 31 6.00 5.06 6.11
C ILE A 31 6.06 6.54 6.49
N LEU A 32 6.97 7.31 5.87
CA LEU A 32 7.07 8.74 6.10
C LEU A 32 5.79 9.47 5.67
N ALA A 33 5.19 9.10 4.54
CA ALA A 33 3.92 9.67 4.11
C ALA A 33 2.80 9.42 5.13
N LEU A 34 2.69 8.18 5.63
CA LEU A 34 1.72 7.82 6.66
C LEU A 34 1.98 8.55 7.98
N ALA A 35 3.22 8.57 8.46
CA ALA A 35 3.58 9.22 9.72
C ALA A 35 3.38 10.74 9.66
N SER A 36 3.75 11.38 8.54
CA SER A 36 3.61 12.83 8.35
C SER A 36 2.17 13.29 8.13
N SER A 37 1.23 12.37 7.88
CA SER A 37 -0.20 12.70 7.77
C SER A 37 -0.85 12.99 9.11
N ASP A 38 -0.26 12.49 10.20
CA ASP A 38 -0.79 12.60 11.59
C ASP A 38 -2.23 12.05 11.74
N ARG A 39 -2.58 11.03 10.94
CA ARG A 39 -3.94 10.43 10.90
C ARG A 39 -4.02 9.06 11.57
N PHE A 40 -2.90 8.50 12.02
CA PHE A 40 -2.82 7.13 12.52
C PHE A 40 -2.25 7.07 13.93
N ASP A 41 -2.96 6.43 14.85
CA ASP A 41 -2.47 6.16 16.20
C ASP A 41 -1.30 5.16 16.20
N ARG A 42 -1.24 4.30 15.17
CA ARG A 42 -0.25 3.24 15.05
C ARG A 42 0.04 2.91 13.60
N ILE A 43 1.31 2.79 13.26
CA ILE A 43 1.79 2.33 11.94
C ILE A 43 2.57 1.04 12.15
N VAL A 44 2.17 -0.01 11.45
CA VAL A 44 2.78 -1.34 11.54
C VAL A 44 3.17 -1.82 10.14
N ALA A 45 4.38 -2.29 10.00
CA ALA A 45 4.83 -2.92 8.76
C ALA A 45 4.69 -4.44 8.85
N ALA A 46 3.85 -5.00 7.99
CA ALA A 46 3.77 -6.45 7.80
C ALA A 46 4.96 -6.92 6.96
N VAL A 47 5.75 -7.81 7.51
CA VAL A 47 6.90 -8.46 6.86
C VAL A 47 6.72 -9.97 6.85
N SER A 48 7.52 -10.68 6.07
CA SER A 48 7.44 -12.14 5.99
C SER A 48 8.85 -12.74 5.92
N PRO A 49 9.00 -14.07 6.03
CA PRO A 49 10.28 -14.75 5.79
C PRO A 49 10.89 -14.48 4.41
N ASN A 50 10.09 -13.98 3.45
CA ASN A 50 10.58 -13.61 2.11
C ASN A 50 11.29 -12.25 2.08
N THR A 51 11.22 -11.46 3.17
CA THR A 51 11.76 -10.09 3.24
C THR A 51 12.55 -9.82 4.53
N PRO A 52 13.58 -10.65 4.85
CA PRO A 52 14.35 -10.51 6.08
C PRO A 52 15.17 -9.21 6.14
N GLY A 53 15.68 -8.73 5.01
CA GLY A 53 16.40 -7.47 4.91
C GLY A 53 15.49 -6.27 5.19
N THR A 54 14.29 -6.28 4.64
CA THR A 54 13.26 -5.25 4.92
C THR A 54 12.92 -5.23 6.41
N ASN A 55 12.72 -6.40 7.04
CA ASN A 55 12.47 -6.48 8.47
C ASN A 55 13.61 -5.86 9.30
N LYS A 56 14.87 -6.22 8.96
CA LYS A 56 16.05 -5.65 9.62
C LYS A 56 16.15 -4.13 9.43
N PHE A 57 15.91 -3.65 8.21
CA PHE A 57 15.93 -2.22 7.89
C PHE A 57 14.88 -1.47 8.71
N LEU A 58 13.64 -1.92 8.72
CA LEU A 58 12.55 -1.28 9.44
C LEU A 58 12.79 -1.23 10.95
N LYS A 59 13.29 -2.33 11.54
CA LYS A 59 13.70 -2.37 12.95
C LYS A 59 14.81 -1.37 13.26
N SER A 60 15.77 -1.17 12.35
CA SER A 60 16.83 -0.17 12.53
C SER A 60 16.31 1.28 12.53
N LYS A 61 15.15 1.51 11.92
CA LYS A 61 14.43 2.79 11.91
C LYS A 61 13.40 2.93 13.04
N ALA A 62 13.40 1.99 14.00
CA ALA A 62 12.41 1.91 15.09
C ALA A 62 10.94 1.80 14.62
N ILE A 63 10.72 1.26 13.42
CA ILE A 63 9.39 0.98 12.88
C ILE A 63 8.91 -0.36 13.43
N GLU A 64 7.69 -0.37 13.92
CA GLU A 64 7.05 -1.60 14.38
C GLU A 64 6.83 -2.57 13.23
N THR A 65 7.26 -3.84 13.40
CA THR A 65 7.07 -4.88 12.39
C THR A 65 6.31 -6.05 13.00
N ILE A 66 5.39 -6.63 12.20
CA ILE A 66 4.74 -7.91 12.51
C ILE A 66 5.06 -8.88 11.40
N GLU A 67 5.57 -10.05 11.77
CA GLU A 67 5.90 -11.11 10.84
C GLU A 67 4.66 -11.95 10.53
N THR A 68 4.38 -12.12 9.25
CA THR A 68 3.31 -12.96 8.70
C THR A 68 3.90 -14.19 8.04
N ALA A 69 3.09 -15.19 7.71
CA ALA A 69 3.57 -16.41 7.05
C ALA A 69 4.08 -16.17 5.62
N GLY A 70 3.65 -15.08 4.97
CA GLY A 70 4.00 -14.78 3.56
C GLY A 70 3.27 -15.69 2.57
N GLU A 71 2.10 -16.20 2.95
CA GLU A 71 1.26 -17.10 2.15
C GLU A 71 0.38 -16.37 1.15
N GLY A 72 0.33 -15.04 1.23
CA GLY A 72 -0.43 -14.18 0.33
C GLY A 72 -1.10 -13.02 1.05
N TYR A 73 -1.49 -12.01 0.25
CA TYR A 73 -2.03 -10.76 0.78
C TYR A 73 -3.25 -10.98 1.70
N SER A 74 -4.21 -11.77 1.27
CA SER A 74 -5.45 -11.97 2.02
C SER A 74 -5.23 -12.74 3.33
N GLN A 75 -4.40 -13.80 3.31
CA GLN A 75 -4.08 -14.59 4.49
C GLN A 75 -3.28 -13.75 5.51
N ASP A 76 -2.25 -13.07 5.03
CA ASP A 76 -1.41 -12.21 5.86
C ASP A 76 -2.21 -11.06 6.48
N LEU A 77 -3.09 -10.43 5.70
CA LEU A 77 -3.97 -9.37 6.20
C LEU A 77 -4.97 -9.89 7.23
N SER A 78 -5.64 -11.01 6.96
CA SER A 78 -6.58 -11.64 7.90
C SER A 78 -5.91 -11.98 9.23
N TYR A 79 -4.69 -12.51 9.18
CA TYR A 79 -3.89 -12.76 10.38
C TYR A 79 -3.63 -11.46 11.17
N LEU A 80 -3.17 -10.40 10.49
CA LEU A 80 -2.91 -9.10 11.13
C LEU A 80 -4.16 -8.50 11.77
N LEU A 81 -5.30 -8.52 11.09
CA LEU A 81 -6.56 -8.03 11.63
C LEU A 81 -6.98 -8.81 12.88
N SER A 82 -6.74 -10.13 12.89
CA SER A 82 -7.08 -11.00 14.04
C SER A 82 -6.28 -10.70 15.30
N ILE A 83 -4.99 -10.34 15.15
CA ILE A 83 -4.09 -10.06 16.30
C ILE A 83 -4.12 -8.60 16.74
N LEU A 84 -4.25 -7.65 15.81
CA LEU A 84 -4.26 -6.22 16.11
C LEU A 84 -5.62 -5.75 16.63
N LYS A 85 -6.71 -6.37 16.20
CA LYS A 85 -8.10 -6.03 16.55
C LYS A 85 -8.40 -4.53 16.49
N PRO A 86 -7.98 -3.82 15.45
CA PRO A 86 -8.24 -2.39 15.32
C PRO A 86 -9.70 -2.13 14.97
N GLN A 87 -10.18 -0.89 15.19
CA GLN A 87 -11.51 -0.49 14.72
C GLN A 87 -11.53 -0.15 13.22
N LYS A 88 -10.51 0.59 12.77
CA LYS A 88 -10.26 0.88 11.35
C LYS A 88 -8.81 0.56 11.00
N VAL A 89 -8.58 0.03 9.81
CA VAL A 89 -7.26 -0.25 9.24
C VAL A 89 -7.15 0.33 7.86
N VAL A 90 -6.06 1.03 7.59
CA VAL A 90 -5.65 1.39 6.23
C VAL A 90 -4.52 0.45 5.82
N ALA A 91 -4.81 -0.46 4.92
CA ALA A 91 -3.80 -1.33 4.31
C ALA A 91 -3.17 -0.62 3.11
N VAL A 92 -1.86 -0.42 3.17
CA VAL A 92 -1.09 0.28 2.14
C VAL A 92 0.02 -0.62 1.64
N PRO A 93 0.23 -0.76 0.31
CA PRO A 93 1.38 -1.49 -0.22
C PRO A 93 2.68 -0.74 0.03
N GLY A 94 3.78 -1.47 0.23
CA GLY A 94 5.10 -0.87 0.49
C GLY A 94 5.86 -0.47 -0.77
N ASP A 95 5.22 -0.50 -1.94
CA ASP A 95 5.81 -0.30 -3.26
C ASP A 95 5.13 0.81 -4.08
N ILE A 96 4.49 1.76 -3.40
CA ILE A 96 3.93 2.99 -3.97
C ILE A 96 4.75 4.21 -3.53
N PRO A 97 5.96 4.40 -4.06
CA PRO A 97 6.93 5.37 -3.55
C PRO A 97 6.56 6.83 -3.75
N LEU A 98 5.52 7.12 -4.54
CA LEU A 98 5.05 8.48 -4.80
C LEU A 98 4.04 8.96 -3.76
N LEU A 99 3.54 8.07 -2.90
CA LEU A 99 2.60 8.43 -1.84
C LEU A 99 3.18 9.52 -0.94
N ASP A 100 2.40 10.56 -0.67
CA ASP A 100 2.72 11.63 0.24
C ASP A 100 1.63 11.83 1.31
N SER A 101 1.93 12.66 2.31
CA SER A 101 1.00 12.92 3.42
C SER A 101 -0.24 13.70 3.01
N GLN A 102 -0.18 14.49 1.93
CA GLN A 102 -1.34 15.25 1.44
C GLN A 102 -2.38 14.30 0.85
N ILE A 103 -1.94 13.34 0.04
CA ILE A 103 -2.80 12.31 -0.53
C ILE A 103 -3.37 11.38 0.56
N VAL A 104 -2.57 11.01 1.55
CA VAL A 104 -3.07 10.27 2.71
C VAL A 104 -4.19 11.05 3.40
N ASN A 105 -3.99 12.33 3.66
CA ASN A 105 -5.00 13.20 4.28
C ASN A 105 -6.26 13.33 3.40
N GLU A 106 -6.11 13.48 2.09
CA GLU A 106 -7.23 13.54 1.16
C GLU A 106 -8.06 12.25 1.19
N ILE A 107 -7.41 11.09 1.14
CA ILE A 107 -8.07 9.77 1.21
C ILE A 107 -8.88 9.67 2.51
N ILE A 108 -8.23 9.90 3.66
CA ILE A 108 -8.89 9.74 4.96
C ILE A 108 -10.03 10.74 5.13
N SER A 109 -9.85 12.01 4.76
CA SER A 109 -10.90 13.02 4.86
C SER A 109 -12.11 12.68 3.98
N THR A 110 -11.86 12.23 2.73
CA THR A 110 -12.95 11.81 1.82
C THR A 110 -13.75 10.63 2.39
N ILE A 111 -13.09 9.70 3.08
CA ILE A 111 -13.76 8.55 3.71
C ILE A 111 -14.49 8.96 4.98
N ASP A 112 -13.92 9.85 5.79
CA ASP A 112 -14.57 10.33 7.02
C ASP A 112 -15.83 11.17 6.74
N GLU A 113 -15.88 11.85 5.59
CA GLU A 113 -17.07 12.58 5.12
C GLU A 113 -18.22 11.65 4.68
N ARG A 114 -17.94 10.39 4.38
CA ARG A 114 -18.95 9.39 4.05
C ARG A 114 -19.66 8.97 5.35
N GLN A 115 -20.98 9.12 5.36
CA GLN A 115 -21.81 8.70 6.52
C GLN A 115 -22.02 7.18 6.55
N GLU A 116 -21.68 6.48 5.49
CA GLU A 116 -21.85 5.03 5.33
C GLU A 116 -20.71 4.28 6.02
N GLN A 117 -21.07 3.26 6.80
CA GLN A 117 -20.13 2.37 7.47
C GLN A 117 -19.88 1.12 6.60
N GLU A 118 -19.19 1.32 5.50
CA GLU A 118 -18.84 0.22 4.59
C GLU A 118 -17.77 -0.69 5.22
N PRO A 119 -17.86 -2.02 5.05
CA PRO A 119 -16.89 -2.96 5.62
C PRO A 119 -15.49 -2.82 5.02
N ALA A 120 -15.40 -2.51 3.71
CA ALA A 120 -14.14 -2.21 3.06
C ALA A 120 -14.34 -1.19 1.93
N ILE A 121 -13.42 -0.23 1.84
CA ILE A 121 -13.36 0.75 0.74
C ILE A 121 -11.99 0.67 0.10
N SER A 122 -11.94 0.26 -1.16
CA SER A 122 -10.72 0.25 -1.96
C SER A 122 -10.59 1.48 -2.85
N ILE A 123 -9.39 2.05 -2.87
CA ILE A 123 -9.08 3.19 -3.72
C ILE A 123 -8.75 2.68 -5.11
N ILE A 124 -9.51 3.15 -6.10
CA ILE A 124 -9.34 2.80 -7.51
C ILE A 124 -9.10 4.06 -8.35
N LEU A 125 -8.51 3.88 -9.51
CA LEU A 125 -8.25 4.93 -10.49
C LEU A 125 -8.86 4.55 -11.83
N GLU A 126 -9.21 5.54 -12.64
CA GLU A 126 -9.59 5.29 -14.03
C GLU A 126 -8.38 4.76 -14.83
N LYS A 127 -8.59 3.68 -15.57
CA LYS A 127 -7.54 3.06 -16.39
C LYS A 127 -6.94 4.06 -17.39
N GLY A 128 -7.79 4.89 -18.03
CA GLY A 128 -7.32 5.90 -18.96
C GLY A 128 -6.43 6.97 -18.33
N PHE A 129 -6.68 7.34 -17.04
CA PHE A 129 -5.81 8.22 -16.29
C PHE A 129 -4.45 7.58 -16.03
N VAL A 130 -4.44 6.32 -15.55
CA VAL A 130 -3.21 5.58 -15.23
C VAL A 130 -2.34 5.39 -16.48
N GLU A 131 -2.94 4.98 -17.60
CA GLU A 131 -2.24 4.84 -18.89
C GLU A 131 -1.74 6.19 -19.42
N GLY A 132 -2.53 7.28 -19.22
CA GLY A 132 -2.16 8.63 -19.65
C GLY A 132 -0.91 9.20 -18.98
N ILE A 133 -0.59 8.78 -17.76
CA ILE A 133 0.66 9.15 -17.07
C ILE A 133 1.81 8.15 -17.32
N GLY A 134 1.62 7.21 -18.24
CA GLY A 134 2.64 6.24 -18.63
C GLY A 134 2.78 5.03 -17.70
N VAL A 135 1.86 4.83 -16.76
CA VAL A 135 1.85 3.68 -15.85
C VAL A 135 1.09 2.52 -16.49
N LYS A 136 1.67 1.31 -16.40
CA LYS A 136 0.98 0.08 -16.78
C LYS A 136 0.26 -0.50 -15.57
N PRO A 137 -1.09 -0.53 -15.55
CA PRO A 137 -1.82 -1.00 -14.39
C PRO A 137 -1.57 -2.48 -14.10
N SER A 138 -1.37 -2.83 -12.82
CA SER A 138 -1.09 -4.20 -12.39
C SER A 138 -2.36 -4.99 -12.07
N ILE A 139 -3.40 -4.34 -11.54
CA ILE A 139 -4.69 -4.94 -11.22
C ILE A 139 -5.78 -4.11 -11.90
N VAL A 140 -6.46 -4.71 -12.86
CA VAL A 140 -7.50 -4.06 -13.68
C VAL A 140 -8.87 -4.60 -13.31
N LEU A 141 -9.80 -3.72 -13.01
CA LEU A 141 -11.20 -3.95 -12.71
C LEU A 141 -12.07 -3.24 -13.77
N ASN A 142 -12.30 -3.88 -14.90
CA ASN A 142 -12.97 -3.30 -16.06
C ASN A 142 -12.25 -2.01 -16.55
N GLN A 143 -12.86 -0.84 -16.37
CA GLN A 143 -12.32 0.47 -16.72
C GLN A 143 -11.50 1.13 -15.60
N TYR A 144 -11.32 0.45 -14.47
CA TYR A 144 -10.59 0.95 -13.31
C TYR A 144 -9.35 0.11 -13.01
N CYS A 145 -8.46 0.67 -12.22
CA CYS A 145 -7.27 0.02 -11.71
C CYS A 145 -7.22 0.16 -10.18
N HIS A 146 -6.86 -0.90 -9.48
CA HIS A 146 -6.72 -0.89 -8.04
C HIS A 146 -5.38 -0.26 -7.64
N SER A 147 -5.39 0.70 -6.70
CA SER A 147 -4.16 1.34 -6.17
C SER A 147 -3.36 0.43 -5.22
N GLY A 148 -4.01 -0.58 -4.66
CA GLY A 148 -3.48 -1.39 -3.56
C GLY A 148 -3.83 -0.84 -2.18
N ILE A 149 -4.44 0.34 -2.08
CA ILE A 149 -4.88 0.92 -0.80
C ILE A 149 -6.32 0.51 -0.53
N THR A 150 -6.56 -0.08 0.65
CA THR A 150 -7.91 -0.44 1.12
C THR A 150 -8.07 -0.05 2.58
N ILE A 151 -9.21 0.51 2.90
CA ILE A 151 -9.62 0.86 4.26
C ILE A 151 -10.64 -0.17 4.73
N PHE A 152 -10.38 -0.81 5.87
CA PHE A 152 -11.26 -1.79 6.49
C PHE A 152 -11.89 -1.21 7.75
N ASN A 153 -13.21 -1.36 7.87
CA ASN A 153 -13.94 -1.12 9.10
C ASN A 153 -14.20 -2.45 9.80
N THR A 154 -13.34 -2.81 10.74
CA THR A 154 -13.38 -4.12 11.39
C THR A 154 -14.55 -4.29 12.34
N MET A 155 -15.27 -3.22 12.69
CA MET A 155 -16.49 -3.28 13.49
C MET A 155 -17.68 -3.86 12.71
N VAL A 156 -17.60 -3.81 11.36
CA VAL A 156 -18.67 -4.27 10.45
C VAL A 156 -18.28 -5.55 9.70
N VAL A 157 -16.97 -5.83 9.60
CA VAL A 157 -16.45 -7.04 8.94
C VAL A 157 -16.86 -8.28 9.72
N GLY A 158 -17.73 -9.10 9.13
CA GLY A 158 -18.14 -10.40 9.64
C GLY A 158 -17.22 -11.55 9.17
N ALA A 159 -17.66 -12.80 9.40
CA ALA A 159 -16.94 -14.01 8.94
C ALA A 159 -17.14 -14.32 7.44
N GLU A 160 -18.02 -13.62 6.76
CA GLU A 160 -18.33 -13.78 5.33
C GLU A 160 -17.29 -13.00 4.48
N PRO A 161 -17.19 -13.29 3.17
CA PRO A 161 -16.39 -12.48 2.27
C PRO A 161 -16.77 -11.00 2.41
N VAL A 162 -15.77 -10.16 2.64
CA VAL A 162 -15.97 -8.72 2.88
C VAL A 162 -16.47 -8.09 1.58
N GLU A 163 -17.63 -7.44 1.63
CA GLU A 163 -18.12 -6.64 0.51
C GLU A 163 -17.20 -5.43 0.33
N GLU A 164 -16.64 -5.32 -0.87
CA GLU A 164 -15.69 -4.28 -1.22
C GLU A 164 -16.38 -3.16 -1.98
N HIS A 165 -16.35 -1.97 -1.43
CA HIS A 165 -16.81 -0.74 -2.05
C HIS A 165 -15.63 0.01 -2.65
N TYR A 166 -15.89 0.92 -3.60
CA TYR A 166 -14.85 1.59 -4.36
C TYR A 166 -14.95 3.11 -4.25
N LEU A 167 -13.78 3.75 -4.11
CA LEU A 167 -13.62 5.20 -4.21
C LEU A 167 -12.66 5.51 -5.36
N VAL A 168 -13.17 6.25 -6.36
CA VAL A 168 -12.35 6.66 -7.51
C VAL A 168 -11.56 7.91 -7.14
N MET A 169 -10.21 7.82 -7.22
CA MET A 169 -9.31 8.93 -6.96
C MET A 169 -8.18 8.95 -7.99
N ASN A 170 -8.28 9.80 -9.01
CA ASN A 170 -7.26 9.94 -10.05
C ASN A 170 -6.09 10.81 -9.53
N ARG A 171 -5.16 10.19 -8.81
CA ARG A 171 -3.95 10.81 -8.25
C ARG A 171 -2.71 10.03 -8.69
N LYS A 172 -1.69 10.73 -9.23
CA LYS A 172 -0.44 10.09 -9.69
C LYS A 172 0.30 9.40 -8.55
N GLU A 173 0.18 9.92 -7.34
CA GLU A 173 0.85 9.48 -6.13
C GLU A 173 0.46 8.06 -5.69
N ILE A 174 -0.71 7.59 -6.13
CA ILE A 174 -1.23 6.24 -5.81
C ILE A 174 -1.42 5.36 -7.05
N ALA A 175 -1.02 5.85 -8.23
CA ALA A 175 -1.21 5.14 -9.49
C ALA A 175 -0.11 4.11 -9.79
N LEU A 176 1.08 4.27 -9.21
CA LEU A 176 2.26 3.49 -9.56
C LEU A 176 2.70 2.56 -8.42
N ASN A 177 2.48 1.26 -8.62
CA ASN A 177 3.11 0.20 -7.84
C ASN A 177 4.36 -0.28 -8.60
N VAL A 178 5.53 -0.05 -8.03
CA VAL A 178 6.81 -0.40 -8.68
C VAL A 178 7.04 -1.91 -8.63
N ASN A 179 7.08 -2.57 -9.79
CA ASN A 179 7.32 -4.02 -9.95
C ASN A 179 8.47 -4.34 -10.91
N THR A 180 8.90 -3.35 -11.71
CA THR A 180 9.94 -3.48 -12.73
C THR A 180 10.95 -2.34 -12.64
N LYS A 181 12.08 -2.44 -13.34
CA LYS A 181 13.07 -1.35 -13.42
C LYS A 181 12.51 -0.12 -14.13
N GLU A 182 11.73 -0.34 -15.18
CA GLU A 182 11.09 0.72 -15.95
C GLU A 182 10.11 1.51 -15.08
N GLU A 183 9.37 0.82 -14.21
CA GLU A 183 8.47 1.45 -13.23
C GLU A 183 9.25 2.21 -12.15
N LEU A 184 10.42 1.72 -11.74
CA LEU A 184 11.31 2.42 -10.82
C LEU A 184 11.83 3.73 -11.44
N GLU A 185 12.30 3.70 -12.68
CA GLU A 185 12.73 4.88 -13.42
C GLU A 185 11.57 5.87 -13.66
N LEU A 186 10.36 5.34 -13.88
CA LEU A 186 9.17 6.15 -14.01
C LEU A 186 8.81 6.85 -12.68
N ALA A 187 8.94 6.15 -11.55
CA ALA A 187 8.73 6.74 -10.23
C ALA A 187 9.65 7.94 -9.99
N GLU A 188 10.93 7.85 -10.35
CA GLU A 188 11.88 8.95 -10.24
C GLU A 188 11.48 10.16 -11.11
N LYS A 189 10.99 9.92 -12.33
CA LYS A 189 10.52 10.99 -13.24
C LYS A 189 9.23 11.67 -12.74
N LEU A 190 8.34 10.94 -12.08
CA LEU A 190 7.06 11.48 -11.61
C LEU A 190 7.17 12.22 -10.26
N LEU A 191 8.30 12.10 -9.56
CA LEU A 191 8.59 12.84 -8.34
C LEU A 191 8.92 14.32 -8.57
N VAL A 192 9.32 14.68 -9.79
CA VAL A 192 9.77 16.04 -10.18
C VAL A 192 8.57 16.96 -10.51
#